data_8963350b101886d6747028f3ac5bab9a
#
_entry.id   8963350b101886d6747028f3ac5bab9a
#
_cell.length_a   1.000
_cell.length_b   1.000
_cell.length_c   1.000
_cell.angle_alpha   90.00
_cell.angle_beta   90.00
_cell.angle_gamma   90.00
#
_symmetry.space_group_name_H-M   'P 1'
#
loop_
_entity.id
_entity.type
_entity.pdbx_description
1 polymer ?
#
loop_
_entity_poly.entity_id
_entity_poly.type
_entity_poly.pdbx_seq_one_letter_code
_entity_poly.pdbx_strand_id
1 'polypeptide(L)'
;MKNISRRNFLKLLGGGAVATAAVMTGCKPKIASKAVEEYKQQVEPPVGKMTYRTNPNNQDKVSLLGYGMMRLPSKTENKDDYDQDTINKQVDYAIEHGVNYFDTSPVYCQGKSETCTGIALKKHNRKDVFIATKLSNFNPATQSHEASVAMYKNSLKELQTDYIDYYLLHAVGGSMVEFNARYVDNGMMDYLMKEREAGRIRNLGFSFHGKQEVFDEVLALHDQYHWDFVQIELNYLDWDYANEISKSNVDASYLYAELQKKGIPAVIMEPLLGGRLANLPNYLAAELKSHAPERSVASWAFRYAGTPEGVLTVLSGMTYMEHLKDNLLSYCPLVPLSKQEQEYLHKKVADRIVGLENIPCNDCKYCMPCPYGIDIPAIFVHYNKCKNEGTLPRENVDKEYAKLRRNYLIGLDRAVPRLRQADHCIGCGQCEPHCPQSIRIPRELRKISEFVEELRRSQEA
;
A
#
# COMPACT_ATOMS: atom_id res chain seq x y z
N MET A 1 6.73 -32.38 13.72
CA MET A 1 6.22 -31.13 14.31
C MET A 1 5.67 -31.47 15.71
N LYS A 2 6.28 -30.96 16.78
CA LYS A 2 5.82 -31.21 18.14
C LYS A 2 4.69 -30.20 18.46
N ASN A 3 3.49 -30.70 18.70
CA ASN A 3 2.35 -29.90 19.12
C ASN A 3 2.65 -29.21 20.46
N ILE A 4 2.65 -27.89 20.47
CA ILE A 4 2.74 -27.11 21.71
C ILE A 4 1.38 -27.21 22.39
N SER A 5 1.30 -27.77 23.59
CA SER A 5 0.06 -27.92 24.35
C SER A 5 -0.45 -26.54 24.84
N ARG A 6 -1.77 -26.37 24.97
CA ARG A 6 -2.40 -25.15 25.53
C ARG A 6 -1.76 -24.67 26.84
N ARG A 7 -1.26 -25.61 27.65
CA ARG A 7 -0.61 -25.31 28.94
C ARG A 7 0.76 -24.65 28.77
N ASN A 8 1.50 -25.00 27.70
CA ASN A 8 2.79 -24.36 27.36
C ASN A 8 2.62 -22.99 26.73
N PHE A 9 1.53 -22.79 25.97
CA PHE A 9 1.15 -21.48 25.42
C PHE A 9 0.77 -20.47 26.51
N LEU A 10 -0.01 -20.88 27.51
CA LEU A 10 -0.36 -20.03 28.65
C LEU A 10 0.85 -19.70 29.54
N LYS A 11 1.82 -20.59 29.66
CA LYS A 11 3.10 -20.32 30.35
C LYS A 11 3.96 -19.28 29.60
N LEU A 12 3.89 -19.25 28.26
CA LEU A 12 4.56 -18.22 27.43
C LEU A 12 3.90 -16.83 27.60
N LEU A 13 2.56 -16.75 27.66
CA LEU A 13 1.86 -15.50 27.90
C LEU A 13 2.06 -14.97 29.33
N GLY A 14 2.11 -15.85 30.33
CA GLY A 14 2.45 -15.50 31.72
C GLY A 14 3.87 -14.98 31.88
N GLY A 15 4.82 -15.47 31.06
CA GLY A 15 6.22 -15.01 31.03
C GLY A 15 6.39 -13.58 30.56
N GLY A 16 5.55 -13.10 29.62
CA GLY A 16 5.58 -11.72 29.12
C GLY A 16 5.19 -10.67 30.16
N ALA A 17 4.22 -10.98 31.01
CA ALA A 17 3.81 -10.09 32.11
C ALA A 17 4.85 -10.01 33.25
N VAL A 18 5.56 -11.11 33.51
CA VAL A 18 6.66 -11.17 34.51
C VAL A 18 7.92 -10.47 33.97
N ALA A 19 8.19 -10.53 32.64
CA ALA A 19 9.34 -9.84 32.05
C ALA A 19 9.23 -8.31 32.12
N THR A 20 8.01 -7.75 32.00
CA THR A 20 7.80 -6.30 32.17
C THR A 20 7.97 -5.82 33.59
N ALA A 21 7.60 -6.64 34.59
CA ALA A 21 7.84 -6.33 36.00
C ALA A 21 9.31 -6.48 36.42
N ALA A 22 10.03 -7.45 35.83
CA ALA A 22 11.45 -7.68 36.11
C ALA A 22 12.41 -6.61 35.56
N VAL A 23 12.03 -5.93 34.46
CA VAL A 23 12.79 -4.80 33.92
C VAL A 23 12.76 -3.58 34.84
N MET A 24 11.68 -3.44 35.64
CA MET A 24 11.56 -2.35 36.64
C MET A 24 12.40 -2.59 37.91
N THR A 25 12.82 -3.83 38.18
CA THR A 25 13.55 -4.20 39.40
C THR A 25 15.04 -4.53 39.21
N GLY A 26 15.58 -4.36 37.98
CA GLY A 26 17.03 -4.55 37.71
C GLY A 26 17.52 -6.01 37.69
N CYS A 27 16.68 -7.02 37.91
CA CYS A 27 17.06 -8.44 37.80
C CYS A 27 16.74 -8.98 36.41
N LYS A 28 17.77 -9.37 35.65
CA LYS A 28 17.62 -10.07 34.34
C LYS A 28 17.38 -11.58 34.59
N PRO A 29 16.19 -12.13 34.40
CA PRO A 29 16.00 -13.58 34.46
C PRO A 29 16.50 -14.19 33.15
N LYS A 30 17.45 -15.12 33.24
CA LYS A 30 18.02 -15.90 32.11
C LYS A 30 16.94 -16.66 31.27
N ILE A 31 15.74 -16.85 31.83
CA ILE A 31 14.62 -17.53 31.15
C ILE A 31 13.90 -16.61 30.16
N ALA A 32 13.86 -15.29 30.40
CA ALA A 32 13.20 -14.35 29.48
C ALA A 32 14.00 -14.13 28.18
N SER A 33 15.34 -14.22 28.23
CA SER A 33 16.17 -14.08 27.04
C SER A 33 16.00 -15.24 26.05
N LYS A 34 15.85 -16.47 26.53
CA LYS A 34 15.69 -17.66 25.70
C LYS A 34 14.29 -17.73 25.03
N ALA A 35 13.24 -17.32 25.74
CA ALA A 35 11.88 -17.26 25.20
C ALA A 35 11.72 -16.11 24.16
N VAL A 36 12.45 -14.99 24.34
CA VAL A 36 12.50 -13.88 23.39
C VAL A 36 13.36 -14.21 22.17
N GLU A 37 14.43 -15.04 22.33
CA GLU A 37 15.22 -15.55 21.21
C GLU A 37 14.46 -16.63 20.40
N GLU A 38 13.70 -17.52 21.05
CA GLU A 38 12.84 -18.49 20.38
C GLU A 38 11.65 -17.81 19.63
N TYR A 39 11.14 -16.68 20.12
CA TYR A 39 10.11 -15.89 19.41
C TYR A 39 10.70 -15.05 18.26
N LYS A 40 12.01 -14.79 18.27
CA LYS A 40 12.75 -14.10 17.21
C LYS A 40 13.21 -15.01 16.06
N GLN A 41 13.04 -16.32 16.15
CA GLN A 41 13.10 -17.19 14.98
C GLN A 41 11.84 -16.95 14.14
N GLN A 42 11.82 -15.83 13.43
CA GLN A 42 10.90 -15.65 12.31
C GLN A 42 11.09 -16.83 11.39
N VAL A 43 10.01 -17.52 11.07
CA VAL A 43 10.02 -18.59 10.08
C VAL A 43 10.54 -17.98 8.78
N GLU A 44 11.72 -18.40 8.33
CA GLU A 44 12.27 -17.93 7.06
C GLU A 44 11.39 -18.41 5.90
N PRO A 45 11.03 -17.53 4.96
CA PRO A 45 10.26 -17.91 3.78
C PRO A 45 11.03 -18.95 2.96
N PRO A 46 10.37 -19.99 2.43
CA PRO A 46 11.05 -21.01 1.67
C PRO A 46 11.48 -20.51 0.28
N VAL A 47 12.76 -20.69 -0.06
CA VAL A 47 13.30 -20.39 -1.39
C VAL A 47 12.74 -21.39 -2.43
N GLY A 48 12.50 -20.93 -3.66
CA GLY A 48 12.02 -21.75 -4.77
C GLY A 48 10.55 -22.19 -4.64
N LYS A 49 9.75 -21.52 -3.79
CA LYS A 49 8.33 -21.82 -3.57
C LYS A 49 7.41 -20.67 -3.98
N MET A 50 7.94 -19.61 -4.60
CA MET A 50 7.11 -18.52 -5.12
C MET A 50 6.01 -19.04 -6.04
N THR A 51 4.80 -18.54 -5.83
CA THR A 51 3.69 -18.75 -6.76
C THR A 51 3.83 -17.80 -7.93
N TYR A 52 3.78 -18.31 -9.15
CA TYR A 52 3.81 -17.53 -10.37
C TYR A 52 2.47 -17.58 -11.08
N ARG A 53 2.17 -16.51 -11.82
CA ARG A 53 1.06 -16.43 -12.78
C ARG A 53 1.65 -16.23 -14.18
N THR A 54 0.99 -16.80 -15.16
CA THR A 54 1.39 -16.64 -16.57
C THR A 54 0.58 -15.53 -17.21
N ASN A 55 1.25 -14.52 -17.77
CA ASN A 55 0.57 -13.50 -18.56
C ASN A 55 -0.01 -14.16 -19.83
N PRO A 56 -1.32 -14.10 -20.05
CA PRO A 56 -1.95 -14.78 -21.20
C PRO A 56 -1.47 -14.23 -22.54
N ASN A 57 -1.01 -12.97 -22.60
CA ASN A 57 -0.67 -12.29 -23.85
C ASN A 57 0.73 -12.66 -24.37
N ASN A 58 1.68 -12.98 -23.50
CA ASN A 58 3.09 -13.17 -23.88
C ASN A 58 3.80 -14.34 -23.17
N GLN A 59 3.07 -15.08 -22.32
CA GLN A 59 3.57 -16.23 -21.55
C GLN A 59 4.65 -15.89 -20.50
N ASP A 60 4.82 -14.62 -20.15
CA ASP A 60 5.70 -14.21 -19.06
C ASP A 60 5.24 -14.85 -17.73
N LYS A 61 6.15 -15.50 -17.02
CA LYS A 61 5.89 -16.02 -15.67
C LYS A 61 6.21 -14.96 -14.64
N VAL A 62 5.16 -14.30 -14.16
CA VAL A 62 5.25 -13.20 -13.20
C VAL A 62 5.02 -13.72 -11.79
N SER A 63 5.88 -13.31 -10.84
CA SER A 63 5.71 -13.64 -9.42
C SER A 63 4.42 -13.04 -8.89
N LEU A 64 3.64 -13.81 -8.14
CA LEU A 64 2.38 -13.32 -7.58
C LEU A 64 2.60 -12.21 -6.53
N LEU A 65 3.75 -12.17 -5.85
CA LEU A 65 4.21 -11.01 -5.11
C LEU A 65 4.99 -10.09 -6.04
N GLY A 66 4.48 -8.86 -6.26
CA GLY A 66 5.19 -7.77 -6.91
C GLY A 66 5.78 -6.81 -5.88
N TYR A 67 7.00 -6.33 -6.11
CA TYR A 67 7.66 -5.36 -5.26
C TYR A 67 7.25 -3.93 -5.65
N GLY A 68 6.42 -3.28 -4.81
CA GLY A 68 6.06 -1.87 -4.97
C GLY A 68 7.15 -0.94 -4.43
N MET A 69 7.78 -0.17 -5.30
CA MET A 69 8.91 0.73 -4.97
C MET A 69 8.45 2.12 -4.49
N MET A 70 7.20 2.26 -4.06
CA MET A 70 6.64 3.53 -3.56
C MET A 70 7.01 3.82 -2.10
N ARG A 71 7.36 2.80 -1.30
CA ARG A 71 7.57 2.92 0.16
C ARG A 71 8.98 2.47 0.55
N LEU A 72 9.98 3.05 -0.12
CA LEU A 72 11.38 2.71 0.10
C LEU A 72 11.87 3.16 1.49
N PRO A 73 12.78 2.39 2.14
CA PRO A 73 13.39 2.77 3.40
C PRO A 73 14.23 4.04 3.26
N SER A 74 14.23 4.89 4.29
CA SER A 74 15.06 6.09 4.40
C SER A 74 15.95 6.01 5.62
N LYS A 75 17.13 6.67 5.57
CA LYS A 75 18.14 6.67 6.65
C LYS A 75 17.72 7.51 7.85
N THR A 76 16.89 8.51 7.61
CA THR A 76 16.48 9.49 8.61
C THR A 76 14.96 9.63 8.63
N GLU A 77 14.43 10.25 9.68
CA GLU A 77 13.03 10.69 9.72
C GLU A 77 12.71 11.68 8.60
N ASN A 78 13.73 12.34 8.06
CA ASN A 78 13.64 13.13 6.84
C ASN A 78 13.60 12.18 5.64
N LYS A 79 12.40 11.91 5.13
CA LYS A 79 12.10 10.88 4.12
C LYS A 79 12.69 11.16 2.73
N ASP A 80 13.62 12.09 2.61
CA ASP A 80 14.29 12.49 1.36
C ASP A 80 15.63 11.76 1.15
N ASP A 81 16.20 11.16 2.19
CA ASP A 81 17.45 10.40 2.14
C ASP A 81 17.16 8.89 2.17
N TYR A 82 16.97 8.31 0.98
CA TYR A 82 16.66 6.88 0.82
C TYR A 82 17.90 6.03 1.12
N ASP A 83 17.70 4.97 1.90
CA ASP A 83 18.76 4.02 2.27
C ASP A 83 18.98 2.99 1.16
N GLN A 84 19.81 3.37 0.16
CA GLN A 84 20.09 2.52 -0.99
C GLN A 84 20.68 1.16 -0.61
N ASP A 85 21.48 1.07 0.46
CA ASP A 85 22.07 -0.18 0.89
C ASP A 85 21.01 -1.15 1.45
N THR A 86 20.04 -0.61 2.20
CA THR A 86 18.90 -1.38 2.69
C THR A 86 17.98 -1.77 1.53
N ILE A 87 17.72 -0.87 0.58
CA ILE A 87 16.93 -1.16 -0.63
C ILE A 87 17.57 -2.30 -1.41
N ASN A 88 18.89 -2.24 -1.67
CA ASN A 88 19.62 -3.28 -2.38
C ASN A 88 19.48 -4.65 -1.69
N LYS A 89 19.68 -4.70 -0.36
CA LYS A 89 19.53 -5.94 0.43
C LYS A 89 18.13 -6.53 0.36
N GLN A 90 17.10 -5.67 0.41
CA GLN A 90 15.71 -6.12 0.31
C GLN A 90 15.37 -6.63 -1.10
N VAL A 91 15.82 -5.93 -2.14
CA VAL A 91 15.63 -6.36 -3.53
C VAL A 91 16.35 -7.68 -3.80
N ASP A 92 17.59 -7.84 -3.32
CA ASP A 92 18.33 -9.09 -3.44
C ASP A 92 17.59 -10.27 -2.79
N TYR A 93 17.15 -10.06 -1.56
CA TYR A 93 16.41 -11.05 -0.80
C TYR A 93 15.09 -11.41 -1.50
N ALA A 94 14.39 -10.42 -2.06
CA ALA A 94 13.16 -10.64 -2.81
C ALA A 94 13.40 -11.50 -4.07
N ILE A 95 14.44 -11.20 -4.85
CA ILE A 95 14.81 -11.94 -6.05
C ILE A 95 15.26 -13.38 -5.70
N GLU A 96 16.04 -13.57 -4.65
CA GLU A 96 16.44 -14.88 -4.15
C GLU A 96 15.22 -15.76 -3.82
N HIS A 97 14.14 -15.16 -3.33
CA HIS A 97 12.88 -15.84 -3.01
C HIS A 97 11.89 -15.89 -4.19
N GLY A 98 12.31 -15.44 -5.38
CA GLY A 98 11.56 -15.59 -6.62
C GLY A 98 10.67 -14.41 -7.01
N VAL A 99 10.76 -13.27 -6.33
CA VAL A 99 10.11 -12.03 -6.79
C VAL A 99 10.81 -11.55 -8.06
N ASN A 100 10.03 -11.32 -9.12
CA ASN A 100 10.57 -10.86 -10.39
C ASN A 100 9.83 -9.66 -11.00
N TYR A 101 8.85 -9.07 -10.30
CA TYR A 101 8.10 -7.90 -10.76
C TYR A 101 8.33 -6.71 -9.83
N PHE A 102 8.82 -5.59 -10.38
CA PHE A 102 9.17 -4.36 -9.65
C PHE A 102 8.39 -3.19 -10.23
N ASP A 103 7.49 -2.60 -9.41
CA ASP A 103 6.62 -1.50 -9.81
C ASP A 103 7.10 -0.17 -9.24
N THR A 104 7.36 0.79 -10.11
CA THR A 104 7.78 2.14 -9.76
C THR A 104 7.01 3.22 -10.52
N SER A 105 7.44 4.48 -10.38
CA SER A 105 6.89 5.63 -11.09
C SER A 105 7.85 6.84 -10.93
N PRO A 106 7.91 7.76 -11.90
CA PRO A 106 8.71 8.97 -11.82
C PRO A 106 8.31 9.92 -10.68
N VAL A 107 7.10 9.75 -10.11
CA VAL A 107 6.63 10.59 -8.97
C VAL A 107 6.76 9.92 -7.61
N TYR A 108 7.12 8.63 -7.56
CA TYR A 108 7.28 7.93 -6.29
C TYR A 108 8.54 8.38 -5.56
N CYS A 109 8.48 8.35 -4.23
CA CYS A 109 9.63 8.70 -3.41
C CYS A 109 10.23 10.07 -3.79
N GLN A 110 9.38 11.08 -4.03
CA GLN A 110 9.80 12.44 -4.44
C GLN A 110 10.69 12.44 -5.69
N GLY A 111 10.38 11.55 -6.64
CA GLY A 111 11.11 11.40 -7.90
C GLY A 111 12.38 10.56 -7.81
N LYS A 112 12.63 9.86 -6.69
CA LYS A 112 13.84 9.04 -6.49
C LYS A 112 13.63 7.54 -6.72
N SER A 113 12.38 7.08 -6.79
CA SER A 113 12.08 5.65 -6.84
C SER A 113 12.67 4.95 -8.07
N GLU A 114 12.58 5.54 -9.26
CA GLU A 114 13.15 4.96 -10.48
C GLU A 114 14.68 4.83 -10.38
N THR A 115 15.37 5.87 -9.92
CA THR A 115 16.83 5.85 -9.69
C THR A 115 17.22 4.74 -8.70
N CYS A 116 16.53 4.67 -7.55
CA CYS A 116 16.80 3.63 -6.54
C CYS A 116 16.54 2.22 -7.08
N THR A 117 15.50 2.05 -7.87
CA THR A 117 15.15 0.78 -8.52
C THR A 117 16.22 0.38 -9.54
N GLY A 118 16.63 1.29 -10.42
CA GLY A 118 17.67 1.06 -11.41
C GLY A 118 19.01 0.65 -10.78
N ILE A 119 19.41 1.32 -9.69
CA ILE A 119 20.62 0.96 -8.93
C ILE A 119 20.48 -0.44 -8.33
N ALA A 120 19.34 -0.75 -7.68
CA ALA A 120 19.15 -2.04 -7.02
C ALA A 120 19.12 -3.21 -8.00
N LEU A 121 18.55 -3.03 -9.20
CA LEU A 121 18.42 -4.08 -10.21
C LEU A 121 19.65 -4.24 -11.11
N LYS A 122 20.58 -3.27 -11.12
CA LYS A 122 21.74 -3.24 -12.04
C LYS A 122 22.60 -4.50 -12.02
N LYS A 123 22.76 -5.14 -10.88
CA LYS A 123 23.60 -6.33 -10.72
C LYS A 123 22.89 -7.63 -11.10
N HIS A 124 21.57 -7.60 -11.28
CA HIS A 124 20.76 -8.74 -11.67
C HIS A 124 20.65 -8.80 -13.20
N ASN A 125 20.45 -10.01 -13.74
CA ASN A 125 20.22 -10.15 -15.16
C ASN A 125 18.88 -9.49 -15.53
N ARG A 126 18.91 -8.48 -16.42
CA ARG A 126 17.75 -7.69 -16.81
C ARG A 126 16.57 -8.53 -17.32
N LYS A 127 16.88 -9.70 -17.93
CA LYS A 127 15.86 -10.61 -18.48
C LYS A 127 15.13 -11.45 -17.42
N ASP A 128 15.65 -11.51 -16.20
CA ASP A 128 15.07 -12.30 -15.12
C ASP A 128 14.09 -11.46 -14.28
N VAL A 129 13.97 -10.17 -14.57
CA VAL A 129 13.12 -9.24 -13.85
C VAL A 129 12.20 -8.45 -14.78
N PHE A 130 11.00 -8.18 -14.34
CA PHE A 130 10.03 -7.30 -14.99
C PHE A 130 10.00 -5.96 -14.29
N ILE A 131 10.21 -4.87 -15.06
CA ILE A 131 10.15 -3.50 -14.57
C ILE A 131 8.86 -2.87 -15.06
N ALA A 132 8.06 -2.36 -14.12
CA ALA A 132 6.87 -1.57 -14.39
C ALA A 132 7.10 -0.12 -13.98
N THR A 133 6.80 0.83 -14.88
CA THR A 133 6.75 2.27 -14.56
C THR A 133 5.65 2.96 -15.34
N LYS A 134 5.46 4.28 -15.11
CA LYS A 134 4.21 4.95 -15.47
C LYS A 134 4.45 6.33 -16.09
N LEU A 135 3.57 6.73 -17.01
CA LEU A 135 3.48 8.11 -17.49
C LEU A 135 2.68 8.95 -16.49
N SER A 136 3.37 9.71 -15.65
CA SER A 136 2.81 10.47 -14.52
C SER A 136 2.63 11.97 -14.84
N ASN A 137 2.14 12.30 -16.01
CA ASN A 137 1.96 13.65 -16.52
C ASN A 137 0.69 14.35 -15.96
N PHE A 138 0.60 14.47 -14.62
CA PHE A 138 -0.60 14.93 -13.92
C PHE A 138 -0.88 16.42 -14.04
N ASN A 139 0.15 17.25 -14.13
CA ASN A 139 -0.08 18.70 -14.13
C ASN A 139 0.12 19.27 -15.55
N PRO A 140 -0.50 20.44 -15.86
CA PRO A 140 -0.46 21.03 -17.20
C PRO A 140 0.96 21.20 -17.76
N ALA A 141 1.96 21.49 -16.91
CA ALA A 141 3.35 21.67 -17.36
C ALA A 141 3.99 20.36 -17.85
N THR A 142 3.45 19.20 -17.52
CA THR A 142 3.95 17.87 -17.92
C THR A 142 3.10 17.20 -18.99
N GLN A 143 2.01 17.83 -19.45
CA GLN A 143 1.04 17.23 -20.39
C GLN A 143 1.36 17.47 -21.86
N SER A 144 2.27 18.38 -22.22
CA SER A 144 2.66 18.51 -23.62
C SER A 144 3.32 17.24 -24.14
N HIS A 145 3.28 17.03 -25.47
CA HIS A 145 3.96 15.89 -26.11
C HIS A 145 5.42 15.80 -25.70
N GLU A 146 6.15 16.91 -25.84
CA GLU A 146 7.58 16.99 -25.57
C GLU A 146 7.90 16.68 -24.10
N ALA A 147 7.10 17.20 -23.15
CA ALA A 147 7.30 16.97 -21.73
C ALA A 147 7.00 15.51 -21.36
N SER A 148 5.93 14.93 -21.93
CA SER A 148 5.54 13.54 -21.71
C SER A 148 6.57 12.55 -22.31
N VAL A 149 7.08 12.81 -23.52
CA VAL A 149 8.16 12.04 -24.13
C VAL A 149 9.46 12.16 -23.32
N ALA A 150 9.78 13.36 -22.83
CA ALA A 150 10.95 13.56 -21.98
C ALA A 150 10.83 12.75 -20.67
N MET A 151 9.64 12.69 -20.05
CA MET A 151 9.37 11.87 -18.86
C MET A 151 9.61 10.38 -19.15
N TYR A 152 9.05 9.85 -20.24
CA TYR A 152 9.27 8.46 -20.66
C TYR A 152 10.76 8.13 -20.87
N LYS A 153 11.47 8.99 -21.58
CA LYS A 153 12.92 8.80 -21.83
C LYS A 153 13.73 8.90 -20.54
N ASN A 154 13.34 9.80 -19.64
CA ASN A 154 14.00 9.91 -18.33
C ASN A 154 13.79 8.65 -17.50
N SER A 155 12.59 8.03 -17.52
CA SER A 155 12.34 6.76 -16.85
C SER A 155 13.30 5.65 -17.31
N LEU A 156 13.54 5.51 -18.62
CA LEU A 156 14.54 4.57 -19.16
C LEU A 156 15.95 4.85 -18.62
N LYS A 157 16.33 6.12 -18.56
CA LYS A 157 17.65 6.56 -18.06
C LYS A 157 17.80 6.27 -16.57
N GLU A 158 16.81 6.65 -15.74
CA GLU A 158 16.87 6.45 -14.29
C GLU A 158 16.82 4.97 -13.91
N LEU A 159 16.04 4.17 -14.63
CA LEU A 159 15.97 2.73 -14.50
C LEU A 159 17.17 1.99 -15.08
N GLN A 160 18.07 2.67 -15.80
CA GLN A 160 19.27 2.12 -16.43
C GLN A 160 18.95 0.93 -17.36
N THR A 161 17.93 1.07 -18.22
CA THR A 161 17.43 0.02 -19.12
C THR A 161 17.03 0.59 -20.48
N ASP A 162 17.08 -0.24 -21.52
CA ASP A 162 16.69 0.13 -22.88
C ASP A 162 15.22 -0.19 -23.19
N TYR A 163 14.54 -0.92 -22.32
CA TYR A 163 13.13 -1.30 -22.48
C TYR A 163 12.41 -1.43 -21.13
N ILE A 164 11.09 -1.26 -21.17
CA ILE A 164 10.20 -1.41 -20.00
C ILE A 164 9.26 -2.58 -20.26
N ASP A 165 9.12 -3.48 -19.27
CA ASP A 165 8.28 -4.66 -19.43
C ASP A 165 6.79 -4.32 -19.31
N TYR A 166 6.42 -3.43 -18.38
CA TYR A 166 5.04 -3.02 -18.13
C TYR A 166 4.97 -1.49 -18.00
N TYR A 167 4.42 -0.82 -19.00
CA TYR A 167 4.26 0.63 -18.99
C TYR A 167 2.80 1.03 -18.81
N LEU A 168 2.54 1.98 -17.90
CA LEU A 168 1.17 2.34 -17.53
C LEU A 168 0.88 3.83 -17.81
N LEU A 169 -0.33 4.11 -18.30
CA LEU A 169 -0.94 5.42 -18.12
C LEU A 169 -1.30 5.58 -16.65
N HIS A 170 -0.78 6.60 -15.96
CA HIS A 170 -0.84 6.69 -14.50
C HIS A 170 -2.11 7.35 -14.00
N ALA A 171 -2.84 6.70 -13.08
CA ALA A 171 -4.04 7.21 -12.40
C ALA A 171 -5.09 7.75 -13.39
N VAL A 172 -5.55 6.88 -14.26
CA VAL A 172 -6.72 7.13 -15.12
C VAL A 172 -7.99 7.03 -14.29
N GLY A 173 -8.98 7.92 -14.53
CA GLY A 173 -10.27 7.78 -13.85
C GLY A 173 -10.99 9.09 -13.48
N GLY A 174 -10.35 10.25 -13.62
CA GLY A 174 -10.96 11.55 -13.32
C GLY A 174 -12.07 11.92 -14.29
N SER A 175 -11.77 11.99 -15.58
CA SER A 175 -12.72 12.20 -16.67
C SER A 175 -12.10 11.82 -18.03
N MET A 176 -12.94 11.59 -19.05
CA MET A 176 -12.46 11.39 -20.42
C MET A 176 -11.84 12.64 -21.02
N VAL A 177 -12.24 13.83 -20.59
CA VAL A 177 -11.60 15.10 -20.98
C VAL A 177 -10.13 15.12 -20.50
N GLU A 178 -9.90 14.72 -19.25
CA GLU A 178 -8.54 14.59 -18.71
C GLU A 178 -7.74 13.49 -19.43
N PHE A 179 -8.34 12.34 -19.65
CA PHE A 179 -7.70 11.23 -20.37
C PHE A 179 -7.25 11.67 -21.77
N ASN A 180 -8.14 12.32 -22.52
CA ASN A 180 -7.84 12.79 -23.87
C ASN A 180 -6.72 13.85 -23.84
N ALA A 181 -6.80 14.85 -22.97
CA ALA A 181 -5.77 15.89 -22.86
C ALA A 181 -4.38 15.31 -22.51
N ARG A 182 -4.33 14.31 -21.63
CA ARG A 182 -3.07 13.71 -21.14
C ARG A 182 -2.44 12.74 -22.12
N TYR A 183 -3.22 12.08 -22.98
CA TYR A 183 -2.74 10.92 -23.72
C TYR A 183 -3.09 10.94 -25.21
N VAL A 184 -4.29 11.42 -25.59
CA VAL A 184 -4.76 11.35 -26.98
C VAL A 184 -4.44 12.65 -27.73
N ASP A 185 -4.93 13.79 -27.24
CA ASP A 185 -4.84 15.09 -27.93
C ASP A 185 -3.39 15.57 -28.08
N ASN A 186 -2.52 15.19 -27.15
CA ASN A 186 -1.09 15.47 -27.21
C ASN A 186 -0.28 14.45 -28.03
N GLY A 187 -0.92 13.44 -28.64
CA GLY A 187 -0.26 12.42 -29.46
C GLY A 187 0.57 11.38 -28.70
N MET A 188 0.43 11.30 -27.36
CA MET A 188 1.21 10.34 -26.57
C MET A 188 0.79 8.90 -26.82
N MET A 189 -0.50 8.61 -27.06
CA MET A 189 -0.92 7.24 -27.40
C MET A 189 -0.21 6.74 -28.65
N ASP A 190 -0.18 7.54 -29.73
CA ASP A 190 0.54 7.18 -30.96
C ASP A 190 2.02 6.95 -30.73
N TYR A 191 2.64 7.76 -29.86
CA TYR A 191 4.04 7.60 -29.49
C TYR A 191 4.28 6.29 -28.73
N LEU A 192 3.47 5.99 -27.71
CA LEU A 192 3.60 4.78 -26.90
C LEU A 192 3.33 3.51 -27.72
N MET A 193 2.39 3.57 -28.65
CA MET A 193 2.13 2.45 -29.58
C MET A 193 3.37 2.17 -30.46
N LYS A 194 4.04 3.20 -31.00
CA LYS A 194 5.31 3.04 -31.72
C LYS A 194 6.44 2.49 -30.86
N GLU A 195 6.52 2.90 -29.58
CA GLU A 195 7.49 2.35 -28.63
C GLU A 195 7.22 0.86 -28.34
N ARG A 196 5.93 0.46 -28.29
CA ARG A 196 5.53 -0.95 -28.15
C ARG A 196 5.87 -1.77 -29.41
N GLU A 197 5.57 -1.28 -30.59
CA GLU A 197 5.95 -1.91 -31.87
C GLU A 197 7.47 -2.10 -32.00
N ALA A 198 8.24 -1.13 -31.50
CA ALA A 198 9.70 -1.18 -31.47
C ALA A 198 10.26 -2.08 -30.36
N GLY A 199 9.43 -2.66 -29.51
CA GLY A 199 9.83 -3.55 -28.40
C GLY A 199 10.44 -2.82 -27.19
N ARG A 200 10.42 -1.48 -27.14
CA ARG A 200 10.88 -0.71 -25.99
C ARG A 200 9.84 -0.64 -24.87
N ILE A 201 8.58 -0.87 -25.18
CA ILE A 201 7.51 -1.20 -24.23
C ILE A 201 7.02 -2.59 -24.59
N ARG A 202 7.06 -3.55 -23.64
CA ARG A 202 6.62 -4.93 -23.90
C ARG A 202 5.11 -5.11 -23.66
N ASN A 203 4.59 -4.46 -22.61
CA ASN A 203 3.18 -4.47 -22.26
C ASN A 203 2.73 -3.03 -21.95
N LEU A 204 1.63 -2.59 -22.57
CA LEU A 204 1.01 -1.28 -22.35
C LEU A 204 -0.33 -1.44 -21.63
N GLY A 205 -0.51 -0.70 -20.54
CA GLY A 205 -1.74 -0.72 -19.75
C GLY A 205 -1.99 0.60 -19.05
N PHE A 206 -2.86 0.59 -18.07
CA PHE A 206 -3.14 1.77 -17.25
C PHE A 206 -3.40 1.39 -15.79
N SER A 207 -3.16 2.33 -14.86
CA SER A 207 -3.65 2.23 -13.49
C SER A 207 -4.91 3.06 -13.33
N PHE A 208 -5.91 2.49 -12.68
CA PHE A 208 -7.21 3.09 -12.54
C PHE A 208 -7.52 3.50 -11.10
N HIS A 209 -7.97 4.77 -10.96
CA HIS A 209 -8.55 5.33 -9.75
C HIS A 209 -9.65 6.30 -10.18
N GLY A 210 -10.91 6.04 -9.93
CA GLY A 210 -11.94 7.00 -10.28
C GLY A 210 -13.31 6.42 -10.60
N LYS A 211 -13.99 7.04 -11.55
CA LYS A 211 -15.40 6.82 -11.83
C LYS A 211 -15.62 5.65 -12.81
N GLN A 212 -16.70 4.92 -12.59
CA GLN A 212 -17.06 3.76 -13.41
C GLN A 212 -17.20 4.10 -14.90
N GLU A 213 -17.87 5.21 -15.23
CA GLU A 213 -18.05 5.61 -16.62
C GLU A 213 -16.73 5.83 -17.36
N VAL A 214 -15.71 6.37 -16.66
CA VAL A 214 -14.39 6.57 -17.25
C VAL A 214 -13.66 5.22 -17.42
N PHE A 215 -13.82 4.30 -16.47
CA PHE A 215 -13.28 2.94 -16.61
C PHE A 215 -13.84 2.24 -17.84
N ASP A 216 -15.16 2.28 -18.00
CA ASP A 216 -15.87 1.60 -19.09
C ASP A 216 -15.46 2.17 -20.46
N GLU A 217 -15.37 3.51 -20.57
CA GLU A 217 -14.93 4.16 -21.81
C GLU A 217 -13.47 3.85 -22.15
N VAL A 218 -12.54 3.92 -21.18
CA VAL A 218 -11.13 3.60 -21.41
C VAL A 218 -10.94 2.11 -21.69
N LEU A 219 -11.71 1.24 -21.00
CA LEU A 219 -11.67 -0.19 -21.26
C LEU A 219 -12.23 -0.54 -22.66
N ALA A 220 -13.23 0.20 -23.17
CA ALA A 220 -13.73 0.05 -24.54
C ALA A 220 -12.67 0.39 -25.61
N LEU A 221 -11.70 1.26 -25.31
CA LEU A 221 -10.56 1.53 -26.19
C LEU A 221 -9.59 0.34 -26.33
N HIS A 222 -9.85 -0.78 -25.64
CA HIS A 222 -9.07 -2.01 -25.81
C HIS A 222 -9.05 -2.50 -27.26
N ASP A 223 -10.14 -2.34 -27.98
CA ASP A 223 -10.23 -2.73 -29.42
C ASP A 223 -9.25 -1.91 -30.29
N GLN A 224 -8.88 -0.70 -29.86
CA GLN A 224 -7.94 0.19 -30.54
C GLN A 224 -6.51 0.06 -30.03
N TYR A 225 -6.32 0.05 -28.69
CA TYR A 225 -5.00 0.13 -28.07
C TYR A 225 -4.48 -1.20 -27.54
N HIS A 226 -5.31 -2.22 -27.47
CA HIS A 226 -4.97 -3.57 -26.98
C HIS A 226 -4.25 -3.53 -25.63
N TRP A 227 -5.00 -3.15 -24.57
CA TRP A 227 -4.47 -3.12 -23.21
C TRP A 227 -3.97 -4.51 -22.82
N ASP A 228 -2.67 -4.63 -22.51
CA ASP A 228 -2.02 -5.89 -22.15
C ASP A 228 -2.29 -6.28 -20.69
N PHE A 229 -2.62 -5.29 -19.84
CA PHE A 229 -2.96 -5.46 -18.43
C PHE A 229 -3.60 -4.17 -17.89
N VAL A 230 -4.29 -4.28 -16.74
CA VAL A 230 -4.80 -3.10 -16.02
C VAL A 230 -4.49 -3.23 -14.53
N GLN A 231 -4.03 -2.14 -13.92
CA GLN A 231 -3.75 -2.08 -12.49
C GLN A 231 -4.95 -1.47 -11.76
N ILE A 232 -5.53 -2.23 -10.83
CA ILE A 232 -6.71 -1.84 -10.04
C ILE A 232 -6.47 -1.98 -8.54
N GLU A 233 -7.17 -1.20 -7.71
CA GLU A 233 -7.29 -1.48 -6.28
C GLU A 233 -8.11 -2.75 -6.08
N LEU A 234 -7.61 -3.71 -5.29
CA LEU A 234 -8.35 -4.89 -4.92
C LEU A 234 -7.92 -5.43 -3.55
N ASN A 235 -8.86 -5.48 -2.64
CA ASN A 235 -8.77 -6.13 -1.35
C ASN A 235 -10.17 -6.51 -0.88
N TYR A 236 -10.30 -7.19 0.26
CA TYR A 236 -11.61 -7.67 0.73
C TYR A 236 -12.57 -6.54 1.19
N LEU A 237 -12.08 -5.31 1.36
CA LEU A 237 -12.93 -4.16 1.69
C LEU A 237 -13.43 -3.47 0.41
N ASP A 238 -12.50 -3.14 -0.52
CA ASP A 238 -12.85 -2.51 -1.79
C ASP A 238 -13.63 -3.43 -2.73
N TRP A 239 -13.70 -4.72 -2.43
CA TRP A 239 -14.42 -5.68 -3.26
C TRP A 239 -15.88 -5.29 -3.48
N ASP A 240 -16.59 -4.91 -2.39
CA ASP A 240 -18.00 -4.52 -2.43
C ASP A 240 -18.30 -3.19 -1.71
N TYR A 241 -17.26 -2.52 -1.14
CA TYR A 241 -17.41 -1.32 -0.32
C TYR A 241 -16.51 -0.16 -0.74
N ALA A 242 -16.00 -0.16 -1.97
CA ALA A 242 -15.11 0.90 -2.43
C ALA A 242 -15.77 2.28 -2.35
N ASN A 243 -17.05 2.39 -2.72
CA ASN A 243 -17.85 3.61 -2.63
C ASN A 243 -18.09 4.10 -1.20
N GLU A 244 -18.18 3.19 -0.23
CA GLU A 244 -18.34 3.51 1.20
C GLU A 244 -17.05 4.11 1.78
N ILE A 245 -15.91 3.67 1.24
CA ILE A 245 -14.58 4.15 1.64
C ILE A 245 -14.26 5.48 0.94
N SER A 246 -14.48 5.54 -0.37
CA SER A 246 -14.28 6.75 -1.16
C SER A 246 -15.33 6.84 -2.27
N LYS A 247 -16.10 7.93 -2.27
CA LYS A 247 -17.21 8.15 -3.23
C LYS A 247 -16.79 8.17 -4.70
N SER A 248 -15.50 8.29 -4.97
CA SER A 248 -14.94 8.27 -6.33
C SER A 248 -14.45 6.89 -6.77
N ASN A 249 -14.40 5.91 -5.87
CA ASN A 249 -13.91 4.57 -6.20
C ASN A 249 -15.04 3.66 -6.66
N VAL A 250 -14.70 2.71 -7.51
CA VAL A 250 -15.57 1.65 -8.02
C VAL A 250 -15.24 0.34 -7.33
N ASP A 251 -16.27 -0.46 -7.03
CA ASP A 251 -16.07 -1.75 -6.39
C ASP A 251 -15.14 -2.64 -7.21
N ALA A 252 -14.17 -3.25 -6.53
CA ALA A 252 -13.17 -4.09 -7.18
C ALA A 252 -13.79 -5.32 -7.84
N SER A 253 -14.92 -5.81 -7.33
CA SER A 253 -15.69 -6.90 -7.94
C SER A 253 -16.16 -6.56 -9.35
N TYR A 254 -16.63 -5.32 -9.56
CA TYR A 254 -17.00 -4.82 -10.88
C TYR A 254 -15.80 -4.70 -11.81
N LEU A 255 -14.76 -3.96 -11.37
CA LEU A 255 -13.55 -3.74 -12.18
C LEU A 255 -12.91 -5.07 -12.62
N TYR A 256 -12.76 -5.98 -11.68
CA TYR A 256 -12.19 -7.31 -11.95
C TYR A 256 -13.05 -8.11 -12.94
N ALA A 257 -14.38 -8.11 -12.77
CA ALA A 257 -15.29 -8.83 -13.65
C ALA A 257 -15.23 -8.31 -15.10
N GLU A 258 -15.16 -6.98 -15.29
CA GLU A 258 -15.07 -6.39 -16.64
C GLU A 258 -13.71 -6.71 -17.31
N LEU A 259 -12.61 -6.72 -16.55
CA LEU A 259 -11.32 -7.18 -17.07
C LEU A 259 -11.35 -8.65 -17.50
N GLN A 260 -11.95 -9.52 -16.68
CA GLN A 260 -12.06 -10.96 -17.01
C GLN A 260 -12.89 -11.21 -18.26
N LYS A 261 -13.98 -10.46 -18.50
CA LYS A 261 -14.78 -10.55 -19.73
C LYS A 261 -13.95 -10.28 -21.00
N LYS A 262 -12.95 -9.43 -20.90
CA LYS A 262 -12.04 -9.09 -22.01
C LYS A 262 -10.74 -9.92 -22.02
N GLY A 263 -10.54 -10.81 -21.04
CA GLY A 263 -9.33 -11.61 -20.91
C GLY A 263 -8.09 -10.79 -20.51
N ILE A 264 -8.28 -9.60 -19.94
CA ILE A 264 -7.20 -8.70 -19.54
C ILE A 264 -6.76 -9.05 -18.10
N PRO A 265 -5.47 -9.39 -17.87
CA PRO A 265 -4.98 -9.69 -16.53
C PRO A 265 -4.96 -8.43 -15.65
N ALA A 266 -5.29 -8.61 -14.37
CA ALA A 266 -5.25 -7.57 -13.38
C ALA A 266 -3.91 -7.56 -12.62
N VAL A 267 -3.30 -6.40 -12.49
CA VAL A 267 -2.23 -6.11 -11.51
C VAL A 267 -2.89 -5.43 -10.32
N ILE A 268 -2.62 -5.93 -9.11
CA ILE A 268 -3.33 -5.43 -7.93
C ILE A 268 -2.46 -4.42 -7.17
N MET A 269 -3.03 -3.25 -6.93
CA MET A 269 -2.51 -2.25 -6.00
C MET A 269 -3.41 -2.15 -4.74
N GLU A 270 -2.90 -1.52 -3.69
CA GLU A 270 -3.58 -1.30 -2.42
C GLU A 270 -4.17 -2.57 -1.74
N PRO A 271 -3.47 -3.72 -1.77
CA PRO A 271 -3.98 -4.94 -1.13
C PRO A 271 -4.20 -4.76 0.38
N LEU A 272 -3.51 -3.79 1.00
CA LEU A 272 -3.62 -3.45 2.42
C LEU A 272 -4.24 -2.08 2.69
N LEU A 273 -4.75 -1.35 1.69
CA LEU A 273 -5.25 0.03 1.84
C LEU A 273 -4.27 0.92 2.64
N GLY A 274 -3.03 1.05 2.14
CA GLY A 274 -1.98 1.81 2.82
C GLY A 274 -1.56 1.26 4.18
N GLY A 275 -1.86 0.00 4.48
CA GLY A 275 -1.59 -0.67 5.75
C GLY A 275 -2.78 -0.71 6.72
N ARG A 276 -3.94 -0.14 6.36
CA ARG A 276 -5.16 -0.18 7.20
C ARG A 276 -5.61 -1.61 7.50
N LEU A 277 -5.54 -2.50 6.52
CA LEU A 277 -5.94 -3.90 6.67
C LEU A 277 -4.89 -4.76 7.42
N ALA A 278 -3.69 -4.25 7.63
CA ALA A 278 -2.70 -4.85 8.53
C ALA A 278 -2.87 -4.37 9.99
N ASN A 279 -3.49 -3.19 10.19
CA ASN A 279 -3.66 -2.53 11.48
C ASN A 279 -5.16 -2.44 11.85
N LEU A 280 -5.79 -3.60 11.94
CA LEU A 280 -7.21 -3.72 12.32
C LEU A 280 -7.42 -3.43 13.83
N PRO A 281 -8.64 -3.09 14.24
CA PRO A 281 -9.01 -3.07 15.66
C PRO A 281 -8.60 -4.37 16.36
N ASN A 282 -8.14 -4.26 17.62
CA ASN A 282 -7.59 -5.39 18.36
C ASN A 282 -8.52 -6.61 18.40
N TYR A 283 -9.83 -6.40 18.49
CA TYR A 283 -10.79 -7.50 18.52
C TYR A 283 -10.90 -8.23 17.17
N LEU A 284 -10.82 -7.50 16.02
CA LEU A 284 -10.80 -8.10 14.69
C LEU A 284 -9.48 -8.82 14.42
N ALA A 285 -8.38 -8.20 14.82
CA ALA A 285 -7.05 -8.81 14.72
C ALA A 285 -6.97 -10.12 15.54
N ALA A 286 -7.51 -10.11 16.75
CA ALA A 286 -7.57 -11.31 17.60
C ALA A 286 -8.46 -12.41 17.00
N GLU A 287 -9.58 -12.03 16.37
CA GLU A 287 -10.49 -12.96 15.70
C GLU A 287 -9.80 -13.62 14.49
N LEU A 288 -9.14 -12.85 13.60
CA LEU A 288 -8.36 -13.39 12.48
C LEU A 288 -7.22 -14.30 12.96
N LYS A 289 -6.54 -13.90 14.04
CA LYS A 289 -5.50 -14.72 14.67
C LYS A 289 -6.04 -16.02 15.28
N SER A 290 -7.28 -16.05 15.72
CA SER A 290 -7.89 -17.27 16.22
C SER A 290 -8.16 -18.31 15.13
N HIS A 291 -8.44 -17.83 13.90
CA HIS A 291 -8.61 -18.70 12.72
C HIS A 291 -7.29 -19.24 12.18
N ALA A 292 -6.23 -18.43 12.18
CA ALA A 292 -4.90 -18.82 11.68
C ALA A 292 -3.80 -18.20 12.57
N PRO A 293 -3.49 -18.83 13.74
CA PRO A 293 -2.55 -18.28 14.73
C PRO A 293 -1.12 -18.07 14.20
N GLU A 294 -0.71 -18.88 13.22
CA GLU A 294 0.62 -18.85 12.58
C GLU A 294 0.75 -17.75 11.54
N ARG A 295 -0.35 -17.13 11.10
CA ARG A 295 -0.37 -16.12 10.02
C ARG A 295 -0.50 -14.71 10.57
N SER A 296 0.07 -13.73 9.87
CA SER A 296 -0.13 -12.31 10.17
C SER A 296 -1.56 -11.86 9.82
N VAL A 297 -2.00 -10.74 10.38
CA VAL A 297 -3.26 -10.10 9.98
C VAL A 297 -3.20 -9.65 8.52
N ALA A 298 -2.04 -9.12 8.08
CA ALA A 298 -1.82 -8.70 6.70
C ALA A 298 -1.97 -9.86 5.70
N SER A 299 -1.57 -11.07 6.06
CA SER A 299 -1.63 -12.24 5.18
C SER A 299 -3.03 -12.58 4.70
N TRP A 300 -4.08 -12.24 5.45
CA TRP A 300 -5.47 -12.42 5.02
C TRP A 300 -5.80 -11.57 3.80
N ALA A 301 -5.38 -10.30 3.80
CA ALA A 301 -5.60 -9.40 2.67
C ALA A 301 -4.73 -9.76 1.46
N PHE A 302 -3.47 -10.19 1.67
CA PHE A 302 -2.61 -10.67 0.60
C PHE A 302 -3.15 -11.95 -0.04
N ARG A 303 -3.56 -12.93 0.75
CA ARG A 303 -4.18 -14.16 0.25
C ARG A 303 -5.47 -13.85 -0.51
N TYR A 304 -6.27 -12.90 0.01
CA TYR A 304 -7.48 -12.45 -0.66
C TYR A 304 -7.17 -11.89 -2.06
N ALA A 305 -6.26 -10.93 -2.15
CA ALA A 305 -5.88 -10.30 -3.41
C ALA A 305 -5.22 -11.28 -4.39
N GLY A 306 -4.50 -12.30 -3.91
CA GLY A 306 -3.87 -13.31 -4.75
C GLY A 306 -4.75 -14.50 -5.12
N THR A 307 -5.94 -14.64 -4.51
CA THR A 307 -6.83 -15.80 -4.76
C THR A 307 -7.45 -15.79 -6.16
N PRO A 308 -7.94 -14.68 -6.74
CA PRO A 308 -8.56 -14.67 -8.05
C PRO A 308 -7.55 -15.05 -9.15
N GLU A 309 -7.94 -15.97 -10.05
CA GLU A 309 -7.02 -16.55 -11.06
C GLU A 309 -6.55 -15.55 -12.12
N GLY A 310 -7.35 -14.54 -12.46
CA GLY A 310 -7.01 -13.48 -13.42
C GLY A 310 -6.09 -12.38 -12.85
N VAL A 311 -5.65 -12.52 -11.60
CA VAL A 311 -4.65 -11.64 -10.99
C VAL A 311 -3.26 -12.09 -11.42
N LEU A 312 -2.52 -11.20 -12.08
CA LEU A 312 -1.16 -11.46 -12.54
C LEU A 312 -0.13 -11.31 -11.42
N THR A 313 -0.23 -10.21 -10.66
CA THR A 313 0.65 -9.92 -9.52
C THR A 313 -0.04 -8.99 -8.52
N VAL A 314 0.35 -9.08 -7.25
CA VAL A 314 -0.13 -8.24 -6.15
C VAL A 314 1.01 -7.39 -5.62
N LEU A 315 0.89 -6.08 -5.77
CA LEU A 315 1.93 -5.13 -5.41
C LEU A 315 1.94 -4.86 -3.90
N SER A 316 3.11 -4.90 -3.31
CA SER A 316 3.31 -4.49 -1.91
C SER A 316 4.50 -3.57 -1.75
N GLY A 317 4.27 -2.43 -1.09
CA GLY A 317 5.33 -1.54 -0.62
C GLY A 317 5.90 -2.06 0.70
N MET A 318 7.14 -2.53 0.67
CA MET A 318 7.80 -3.21 1.79
C MET A 318 8.96 -2.38 2.31
N THR A 319 8.69 -1.50 3.28
CA THR A 319 9.71 -0.59 3.86
C THR A 319 10.74 -1.33 4.73
N TYR A 320 10.31 -2.41 5.41
CA TYR A 320 11.15 -3.19 6.33
C TYR A 320 11.31 -4.62 5.85
N MET A 321 12.43 -5.25 6.20
CA MET A 321 12.71 -6.66 5.85
C MET A 321 11.63 -7.61 6.41
N GLU A 322 11.06 -7.27 7.57
CA GLU A 322 9.98 -8.02 8.20
C GLU A 322 8.70 -8.03 7.34
N HIS A 323 8.39 -6.91 6.69
CA HIS A 323 7.26 -6.85 5.74
C HIS A 323 7.50 -7.77 4.55
N LEU A 324 8.72 -7.76 3.99
CA LEU A 324 9.09 -8.61 2.88
C LEU A 324 9.00 -10.10 3.24
N LYS A 325 9.54 -10.49 4.39
CA LYS A 325 9.48 -11.87 4.88
C LYS A 325 8.05 -12.34 5.11
N ASP A 326 7.21 -11.55 5.73
CA ASP A 326 5.79 -11.89 5.97
C ASP A 326 5.00 -12.05 4.67
N ASN A 327 5.23 -11.14 3.70
CA ASN A 327 4.58 -11.22 2.39
C ASN A 327 5.06 -12.43 1.58
N LEU A 328 6.34 -12.76 1.64
CA LEU A 328 6.88 -13.98 1.03
C LEU A 328 6.25 -15.23 1.64
N LEU A 329 6.03 -15.29 2.96
CA LEU A 329 5.31 -16.39 3.62
C LEU A 329 3.85 -16.53 3.11
N SER A 330 3.25 -15.46 2.62
CA SER A 330 1.91 -15.49 2.05
C SER A 330 1.88 -16.06 0.63
N TYR A 331 2.98 -15.92 -0.13
CA TYR A 331 3.05 -16.27 -1.56
C TYR A 331 4.06 -17.37 -1.92
N CYS A 332 4.80 -17.92 -0.95
CA CYS A 332 5.79 -18.98 -1.15
C CYS A 332 5.45 -20.30 -0.44
N PRO A 333 4.45 -21.09 -0.92
CA PRO A 333 3.49 -20.80 -1.97
C PRO A 333 2.21 -20.10 -1.45
N LEU A 334 1.43 -19.49 -2.34
CA LEU A 334 0.08 -19.06 -2.02
C LEU A 334 -0.78 -20.27 -1.63
N VAL A 335 -1.47 -20.15 -0.52
CA VAL A 335 -2.64 -20.98 -0.18
C VAL A 335 -3.87 -20.10 -0.41
N PRO A 336 -4.62 -20.29 -1.51
CA PRO A 336 -5.79 -19.49 -1.82
C PRO A 336 -6.83 -19.53 -0.70
N LEU A 337 -7.57 -18.45 -0.54
CA LEU A 337 -8.70 -18.47 0.40
C LEU A 337 -9.84 -19.34 -0.13
N SER A 338 -10.40 -20.18 0.75
CA SER A 338 -11.64 -20.88 0.48
C SER A 338 -12.81 -19.90 0.33
N LYS A 339 -13.89 -20.34 -0.33
CA LYS A 339 -15.12 -19.51 -0.43
C LYS A 339 -15.66 -19.09 0.95
N GLN A 340 -15.55 -19.95 1.95
CA GLN A 340 -15.99 -19.65 3.34
C GLN A 340 -15.11 -18.56 3.97
N GLU A 341 -13.78 -18.60 3.78
CA GLU A 341 -12.87 -17.56 4.27
C GLU A 341 -13.12 -16.22 3.57
N GLN A 342 -13.36 -16.23 2.25
CA GLN A 342 -13.71 -15.01 1.50
C GLN A 342 -15.03 -14.43 1.99
N GLU A 343 -16.07 -15.24 2.15
CA GLU A 343 -17.37 -14.81 2.68
C GLU A 343 -17.27 -14.29 4.12
N TYR A 344 -16.44 -14.90 4.96
CA TYR A 344 -16.16 -14.42 6.30
C TYR A 344 -15.52 -13.03 6.28
N LEU A 345 -14.54 -12.79 5.40
CA LEU A 345 -13.90 -11.48 5.26
C LEU A 345 -14.91 -10.42 4.80
N HIS A 346 -15.78 -10.74 3.83
CA HIS A 346 -16.79 -9.80 3.33
C HIS A 346 -17.86 -9.49 4.37
N LYS A 347 -18.54 -10.53 4.93
CA LYS A 347 -19.73 -10.36 5.77
C LYS A 347 -19.44 -10.10 7.24
N LYS A 348 -18.20 -10.30 7.69
CA LYS A 348 -17.87 -10.16 9.12
C LYS A 348 -16.77 -9.14 9.38
N VAL A 349 -15.73 -9.14 8.55
CA VAL A 349 -14.59 -8.24 8.76
C VAL A 349 -14.83 -6.91 8.06
N ALA A 350 -15.18 -6.91 6.77
CA ALA A 350 -15.38 -5.69 5.99
C ALA A 350 -16.54 -4.85 6.54
N ASP A 351 -17.72 -5.45 6.82
CA ASP A 351 -18.86 -4.75 7.43
C ASP A 351 -18.47 -3.98 8.70
N ARG A 352 -17.66 -4.61 9.56
CA ARG A 352 -17.22 -3.98 10.81
C ARG A 352 -16.22 -2.85 10.59
N ILE A 353 -15.36 -2.96 9.57
CA ILE A 353 -14.39 -1.91 9.21
C ILE A 353 -15.13 -0.69 8.65
N VAL A 354 -16.10 -0.89 7.78
CA VAL A 354 -16.95 0.19 7.24
C VAL A 354 -17.66 0.94 8.38
N GLY A 355 -18.18 0.23 9.35
CA GLY A 355 -18.82 0.81 10.54
C GLY A 355 -17.91 1.63 11.46
N LEU A 356 -16.57 1.59 11.26
CA LEU A 356 -15.64 2.40 12.05
C LEU A 356 -15.56 3.87 11.62
N GLU A 357 -16.08 4.23 10.43
CA GLU A 357 -16.04 5.61 9.89
C GLU A 357 -14.65 6.26 9.95
N ASN A 358 -13.60 5.51 9.64
CA ASN A 358 -12.24 6.02 9.59
C ASN A 358 -12.06 7.04 8.46
N ILE A 359 -11.11 7.97 8.61
CA ILE A 359 -10.67 8.80 7.49
C ILE A 359 -10.02 7.87 6.45
N PRO A 360 -10.48 7.84 5.18
CA PRO A 360 -10.03 6.84 4.20
C PRO A 360 -8.64 7.16 3.61
N CYS A 361 -7.66 7.51 4.45
CA CYS A 361 -6.32 7.86 4.04
C CYS A 361 -5.44 6.62 3.89
N ASN A 362 -4.85 6.42 2.70
CA ASN A 362 -3.94 5.32 2.37
C ASN A 362 -2.46 5.70 2.54
N ASP A 363 -2.14 6.85 3.15
CA ASP A 363 -0.75 7.36 3.30
C ASP A 363 0.04 7.35 1.98
N CYS A 364 -0.62 7.60 0.85
CA CYS A 364 0.02 7.65 -0.48
C CYS A 364 0.90 8.89 -0.70
N LYS A 365 0.72 9.95 0.09
CA LYS A 365 1.48 11.21 0.10
C LYS A 365 1.35 12.08 -1.15
N TYR A 366 0.40 11.83 -2.04
CA TYR A 366 0.18 12.70 -3.20
C TYR A 366 -0.27 14.13 -2.82
N CYS A 367 -0.85 14.31 -1.63
CA CYS A 367 -1.17 15.62 -1.06
C CYS A 367 0.05 16.37 -0.48
N MET A 368 1.26 15.79 -0.59
CA MET A 368 2.49 16.36 -0.06
C MET A 368 3.42 16.85 -1.18
N PRO A 369 4.26 17.88 -0.95
CA PRO A 369 4.35 18.65 0.28
C PRO A 369 3.20 19.65 0.44
N CYS A 370 2.71 19.82 1.67
CA CYS A 370 1.79 20.88 1.98
C CYS A 370 2.55 22.24 1.99
N PRO A 371 2.07 23.30 1.30
CA PRO A 371 2.75 24.61 1.30
C PRO A 371 2.93 25.23 2.70
N TYR A 372 2.11 24.81 3.65
CA TYR A 372 2.15 25.26 5.05
C TYR A 372 2.86 24.27 5.98
N GLY A 373 3.57 23.29 5.43
CA GLY A 373 4.41 22.36 6.15
C GLY A 373 3.68 21.26 6.92
N ILE A 374 2.35 21.10 6.78
CA ILE A 374 1.56 20.12 7.52
C ILE A 374 1.87 18.70 7.03
N ASP A 375 2.07 17.77 7.94
CA ASP A 375 2.18 16.33 7.61
C ASP A 375 0.79 15.68 7.61
N ILE A 376 0.04 15.93 6.55
CA ILE A 376 -1.35 15.49 6.40
C ILE A 376 -1.52 13.98 6.63
N PRO A 377 -0.76 13.09 5.97
CA PRO A 377 -0.94 11.66 6.13
C PRO A 377 -0.63 11.17 7.55
N ALA A 378 0.43 11.66 8.17
CA ALA A 378 0.82 11.23 9.51
C ALA A 378 -0.24 11.59 10.56
N ILE A 379 -0.90 12.74 10.42
CA ILE A 379 -2.02 13.15 11.27
C ILE A 379 -3.19 12.15 11.14
N PHE A 380 -3.60 11.82 9.93
CA PHE A 380 -4.71 10.91 9.67
C PHE A 380 -4.40 9.48 10.13
N VAL A 381 -3.18 9.00 9.89
CA VAL A 381 -2.73 7.68 10.35
C VAL A 381 -2.77 7.59 11.87
N HIS A 382 -2.25 8.60 12.58
CA HIS A 382 -2.31 8.64 14.05
C HIS A 382 -3.74 8.64 14.58
N TYR A 383 -4.60 9.49 14.02
CA TYR A 383 -6.01 9.58 14.42
C TYR A 383 -6.75 8.25 14.22
N ASN A 384 -6.65 7.67 13.02
CA ASN A 384 -7.26 6.38 12.70
C ASN A 384 -6.74 5.24 13.59
N LYS A 385 -5.44 5.22 13.86
CA LYS A 385 -4.83 4.25 14.77
C LYS A 385 -5.48 4.31 16.15
N CYS A 386 -5.53 5.49 16.75
CA CYS A 386 -6.16 5.66 18.08
C CYS A 386 -7.64 5.30 18.05
N LYS A 387 -8.34 5.58 16.96
CA LYS A 387 -9.74 5.19 16.78
C LYS A 387 -9.90 3.67 16.73
N ASN A 388 -9.08 2.98 15.94
CA ASN A 388 -9.10 1.52 15.80
C ASN A 388 -8.72 0.80 17.10
N GLU A 389 -7.81 1.37 17.89
CA GLU A 389 -7.40 0.84 19.18
C GLU A 389 -8.40 1.15 20.31
N GLY A 390 -9.45 1.93 20.03
CA GLY A 390 -10.42 2.39 21.04
C GLY A 390 -9.78 3.32 22.08
N THR A 391 -8.70 4.02 21.71
CA THR A 391 -7.92 4.88 22.59
C THR A 391 -8.14 6.38 22.35
N LEU A 392 -9.08 6.77 21.46
CA LEU A 392 -9.53 8.15 21.35
C LEU A 392 -10.20 8.58 22.65
N PRO A 393 -9.70 9.60 23.36
CA PRO A 393 -10.28 10.03 24.63
C PRO A 393 -11.64 10.71 24.41
N ARG A 394 -12.66 10.29 25.18
CA ARG A 394 -14.02 10.85 25.16
C ARG A 394 -14.36 11.32 26.56
N GLU A 395 -14.46 12.63 26.74
CA GLU A 395 -14.84 13.23 28.01
C GLU A 395 -16.21 12.72 28.48
N ASN A 396 -16.38 12.54 29.77
CA ASN A 396 -17.60 12.02 30.39
C ASN A 396 -18.03 10.59 29.98
N VAL A 397 -17.25 9.88 29.15
CA VAL A 397 -17.50 8.51 28.71
C VAL A 397 -16.43 7.56 29.24
N ASP A 398 -15.17 7.92 29.09
CA ASP A 398 -14.06 7.02 29.40
C ASP A 398 -13.61 7.16 30.87
N LYS A 399 -13.64 6.06 31.62
CA LYS A 399 -13.18 6.03 33.02
C LYS A 399 -11.72 6.45 33.21
N GLU A 400 -10.88 6.23 32.19
CA GLU A 400 -9.45 6.58 32.18
C GLU A 400 -9.16 7.79 31.29
N TYR A 401 -10.12 8.71 31.13
CA TYR A 401 -10.02 9.86 30.21
C TYR A 401 -8.69 10.60 30.30
N ALA A 402 -8.25 10.95 31.50
CA ALA A 402 -6.99 11.69 31.68
C ALA A 402 -5.75 10.93 31.16
N LYS A 403 -5.75 9.61 31.27
CA LYS A 403 -4.68 8.74 30.75
C LYS A 403 -4.75 8.63 29.23
N LEU A 404 -5.94 8.38 28.66
CA LEU A 404 -6.15 8.30 27.21
C LEU A 404 -5.81 9.61 26.54
N ARG A 405 -6.26 10.74 27.09
CA ARG A 405 -5.95 12.09 26.64
C ARG A 405 -4.44 12.34 26.57
N ARG A 406 -3.72 12.08 27.67
CA ARG A 406 -2.27 12.24 27.72
C ARG A 406 -1.57 11.36 26.69
N ASN A 407 -1.99 10.10 26.57
CA ASN A 407 -1.39 9.16 25.61
C ASN A 407 -1.62 9.60 24.16
N TYR A 408 -2.82 10.08 23.84
CA TYR A 408 -3.13 10.60 22.51
C TYR A 408 -2.26 11.81 22.15
N LEU A 409 -2.15 12.80 23.04
CA LEU A 409 -1.37 14.02 22.79
C LEU A 409 0.13 13.72 22.65
N ILE A 410 0.70 12.87 23.53
CA ILE A 410 2.10 12.43 23.42
C ILE A 410 2.31 11.63 22.13
N GLY A 411 1.38 10.76 21.77
CA GLY A 411 1.43 9.99 20.53
C GLY A 411 1.40 10.88 19.29
N LEU A 412 0.55 11.91 19.30
CA LEU A 412 0.48 12.90 18.23
C LEU A 412 1.79 13.68 18.08
N ASP A 413 2.35 14.19 19.18
CA ASP A 413 3.60 14.97 19.16
C ASP A 413 4.80 14.11 18.71
N ARG A 414 4.79 12.80 18.97
CA ARG A 414 5.80 11.86 18.47
C ARG A 414 5.60 11.53 16.98
N ALA A 415 4.37 11.38 16.53
CA ALA A 415 4.06 11.06 15.13
C ALA A 415 4.22 12.27 14.21
N VAL A 416 3.87 13.46 14.71
CA VAL A 416 3.83 14.71 13.93
C VAL A 416 4.42 15.87 14.75
N PRO A 417 5.58 16.39 14.38
CA PRO A 417 6.19 17.55 15.05
C PRO A 417 5.19 18.71 15.16
N ARG A 418 5.23 19.45 16.27
CA ARG A 418 4.23 20.50 16.62
C ARG A 418 3.94 21.49 15.48
N LEU A 419 5.00 21.95 14.78
CA LEU A 419 4.90 22.87 13.65
C LEU A 419 4.31 22.27 12.36
N ARG A 420 3.99 20.96 12.38
CA ARG A 420 3.44 20.23 11.23
C ARG A 420 2.04 19.67 11.50
N GLN A 421 1.43 20.04 12.62
CA GLN A 421 0.11 19.56 13.04
C GLN A 421 -1.04 20.28 12.34
N ALA A 422 -2.27 19.79 12.57
CA ALA A 422 -3.47 20.18 11.86
C ALA A 422 -3.90 21.65 12.06
N ASP A 423 -3.54 22.25 13.19
CA ASP A 423 -3.84 23.64 13.55
C ASP A 423 -3.18 24.69 12.64
N HIS A 424 -2.17 24.31 11.87
CA HIS A 424 -1.56 25.17 10.85
C HIS A 424 -2.31 25.16 9.50
N CYS A 425 -3.42 24.42 9.38
CA CYS A 425 -4.19 24.34 8.14
C CYS A 425 -5.04 25.61 7.93
N ILE A 426 -4.77 26.36 6.87
CA ILE A 426 -5.55 27.54 6.50
C ILE A 426 -6.76 27.23 5.60
N GLY A 427 -6.98 25.97 5.23
CA GLY A 427 -8.11 25.58 4.38
C GLY A 427 -7.95 25.89 2.89
N CYS A 428 -6.76 26.07 2.36
CA CYS A 428 -6.52 26.47 0.96
C CYS A 428 -6.99 25.45 -0.09
N GLY A 429 -7.21 24.19 0.28
CA GLY A 429 -7.73 23.13 -0.59
C GLY A 429 -6.76 22.56 -1.64
N GLN A 430 -5.51 23.06 -1.73
CA GLN A 430 -4.55 22.61 -2.75
C GLN A 430 -4.21 21.12 -2.69
N CYS A 431 -4.40 20.48 -1.53
CA CYS A 431 -4.17 19.05 -1.33
C CYS A 431 -5.30 18.14 -1.88
N GLU A 432 -6.53 18.65 -2.00
CA GLU A 432 -7.71 17.86 -2.38
C GLU A 432 -7.65 17.29 -3.80
N PRO A 433 -7.26 18.05 -4.85
CA PRO A 433 -7.19 17.52 -6.21
C PRO A 433 -6.19 16.38 -6.39
N HIS A 434 -5.22 16.24 -5.47
CA HIS A 434 -4.19 15.20 -5.52
C HIS A 434 -4.57 13.95 -4.72
N CYS A 435 -5.72 13.95 -4.03
CA CYS A 435 -6.12 12.84 -3.19
C CYS A 435 -6.90 11.77 -3.99
N PRO A 436 -6.35 10.56 -4.25
CA PRO A 436 -7.05 9.52 -4.98
C PRO A 436 -8.28 9.00 -4.21
N GLN A 437 -8.31 9.20 -2.88
CA GLN A 437 -9.45 8.81 -2.04
C GLN A 437 -10.48 9.94 -1.87
N SER A 438 -10.36 11.04 -2.61
CA SER A 438 -11.29 12.19 -2.58
C SER A 438 -11.61 12.73 -1.17
N ILE A 439 -10.63 12.64 -0.26
CA ILE A 439 -10.78 13.12 1.11
C ILE A 439 -10.92 14.65 1.10
N ARG A 440 -11.92 15.16 1.81
CA ARG A 440 -12.05 16.59 2.13
C ARG A 440 -11.02 16.99 3.17
N ILE A 441 -9.75 17.01 2.77
CA ILE A 441 -8.58 17.11 3.65
C ILE A 441 -8.65 18.30 4.62
N PRO A 442 -8.93 19.55 4.19
CA PRO A 442 -9.03 20.69 5.13
C PRO A 442 -10.14 20.52 6.16
N ARG A 443 -11.25 19.88 5.79
CA ARG A 443 -12.37 19.60 6.71
C ARG A 443 -11.97 18.59 7.79
N GLU A 444 -11.31 17.50 7.40
CA GLU A 444 -10.88 16.48 8.36
C GLU A 444 -9.74 16.99 9.26
N LEU A 445 -8.81 17.80 8.72
CA LEU A 445 -7.78 18.46 9.53
C LEU A 445 -8.40 19.41 10.56
N ARG A 446 -9.42 20.18 10.18
CA ARG A 446 -10.13 21.09 11.10
C ARG A 446 -10.77 20.32 12.26
N LYS A 447 -11.50 19.23 11.97
CA LYS A 447 -12.08 18.36 13.01
C LYS A 447 -11.03 17.84 13.99
N ILE A 448 -9.88 17.38 13.46
CA ILE A 448 -8.80 16.89 14.32
C ILE A 448 -8.18 18.03 15.13
N SER A 449 -8.01 19.22 14.53
CA SER A 449 -7.50 20.39 15.25
C SER A 449 -8.41 20.80 16.40
N GLU A 450 -9.72 20.90 16.15
CA GLU A 450 -10.73 21.20 17.18
C GLU A 450 -10.70 20.16 18.31
N PHE A 451 -10.67 18.89 17.97
CA PHE A 451 -10.53 17.79 18.94
C PHE A 451 -9.24 17.91 19.78
N VAL A 452 -8.10 18.19 19.17
CA VAL A 452 -6.82 18.36 19.87
C VAL A 452 -6.85 19.59 20.79
N GLU A 453 -7.47 20.67 20.35
CA GLU A 453 -7.64 21.87 21.18
C GLU A 453 -8.51 21.60 22.42
N GLU A 454 -9.63 20.89 22.27
CA GLU A 454 -10.47 20.45 23.40
C GLU A 454 -9.65 19.63 24.40
N LEU A 455 -8.89 18.66 23.90
CA LEU A 455 -7.99 17.85 24.74
C LEU A 455 -6.95 18.68 25.49
N ARG A 456 -6.45 19.76 24.90
CA ARG A 456 -5.47 20.65 25.54
C ARG A 456 -6.11 21.56 26.57
N ARG A 457 -7.29 22.13 26.28
CA ARG A 457 -8.04 23.00 27.22
C ARG A 457 -8.49 22.28 28.47
N SER A 458 -8.90 21.03 28.39
CA SER A 458 -9.29 20.24 29.56
C SER A 458 -8.15 19.97 30.56
N GLN A 459 -6.96 20.53 30.34
CA GLN A 459 -5.83 20.53 31.27
C GLN A 459 -5.83 21.73 32.23
N GLU A 460 -6.53 22.80 31.87
CA GLU A 460 -6.54 24.08 32.61
C GLU A 460 -7.72 24.21 33.56
N ALA A 461 -8.64 23.24 33.53
CA ALA A 461 -9.79 23.15 34.44
C ALA A 461 -9.58 22.01 35.47
#